data_b97d6677754ff5192350f57526fe9366
#
_entry.id   b97d6677754ff5192350f57526fe9366
#
_cell.length_a   1.000
_cell.length_b   1.000
_cell.length_c   1.000
_cell.angle_alpha   90.00
_cell.angle_beta   90.00
_cell.angle_gamma   90.00
#
_symmetry.space_group_name_H-M   'P 1'
#
loop_
_entity.id
_entity.type
_entity.pdbx_description
1 polymer ?
#
loop_
_entity_poly.entity_id
_entity_poly.type
_entity_poly.pdbx_seq_one_letter_code
_entity_poly.pdbx_strand_id
1 'polypeptide(L)'
;VPSSGPFCFEFAPAASQHSRPFRTPVDGAEAREFMRRTHHCNELRPAHVGQTVTLNGWVHSRRDLGGVIFLDVRDREGRTQIVFDPSESNAALVEAAAALRSECVVSVTGKIRQRPAGTNNPKIATGEIEIVAASLEVLNMAEVLPFPVDDPEIAGKVNEELRLQYRYLDLRRPEMARNLRLRSKVATATRVFLDEQGFLEVETPLLFKSTPEGAREFLVPNRREPGTFYALPQSPQQFKQILMVAGVERYYQLARCFRDEDQRADRQLEFTQIDIEMSFIEREDLYKLVEGMLARIWKTALDVDIPLPFQRLTYAEAMNRYGIDKPDTRFGMELVDLTEDFKASAFKVFSGAIASGGVLKAINAKGLACATQGQIETMTEYAKSFGAKGLAFIKVESGEWKSPIVKFFTPVERAALTDKLRIEEGDLILFAADQWLNACEILGRIRLYCADVLKASGKLAIDPARFDFRWVVDFPLLSYDKELNRWYSSHHPFTAPVAEDVPLLKTDPKKVRGQHYDIVVNGVELGGGSIRIHQPDVQKTVFEEVLGIPPEETKLRFGYMLEAFRYGAPPHGGIALGFDRLNAILCGTPSIRDVIAFPKTAKGADLMTDAPTPATARQLRDLHLEVKAARKE
;
A
#
# COMPACT_ATOMS: atom_id res chain seq x y z
N VAL A 1 42.25 13.10 -26.08
CA VAL A 1 41.71 11.92 -25.47
C VAL A 1 42.84 11.14 -24.78
N PRO A 2 42.88 11.02 -23.45
CA PRO A 2 43.65 9.99 -22.78
C PRO A 2 42.72 8.95 -22.17
N SER A 3 43.10 7.68 -22.33
CA SER A 3 42.48 6.47 -21.90
C SER A 3 42.30 6.37 -20.38
N SER A 4 41.09 6.02 -19.94
CA SER A 4 40.77 5.70 -18.58
C SER A 4 41.19 4.27 -18.22
N GLY A 5 42.13 4.13 -17.29
CA GLY A 5 42.46 2.87 -16.64
C GLY A 5 41.50 2.53 -15.52
N PRO A 6 41.39 1.27 -15.08
CA PRO A 6 40.42 0.83 -14.07
C PRO A 6 40.80 1.32 -12.67
N PHE A 7 39.83 1.86 -11.93
CA PHE A 7 39.99 2.20 -10.51
C PHE A 7 39.88 0.94 -9.65
N CYS A 8 40.98 0.57 -9.02
CA CYS A 8 40.98 -0.35 -7.88
C CYS A 8 40.78 0.45 -6.59
N PHE A 9 39.79 0.11 -5.77
CA PHE A 9 39.68 0.58 -4.39
C PHE A 9 40.52 -0.33 -3.51
N GLU A 10 41.59 0.21 -2.92
CA GLU A 10 42.29 -0.43 -1.81
C GLU A 10 41.55 -0.15 -0.51
N PHE A 11 41.01 -1.21 0.09
CA PHE A 11 40.59 -1.21 1.51
C PHE A 11 41.78 -1.60 2.37
N ALA A 12 42.17 -0.73 3.29
CA ALA A 12 43.15 -1.05 4.31
C ALA A 12 42.52 -2.02 5.35
N PRO A 13 43.17 -3.13 5.72
CA PRO A 13 42.59 -4.08 6.66
C PRO A 13 42.83 -3.61 8.10
N ALA A 14 41.75 -3.56 8.89
CA ALA A 14 41.84 -3.52 10.33
C ALA A 14 42.32 -4.88 10.85
N ALA A 15 43.45 -4.91 11.53
CA ALA A 15 44.04 -6.12 12.08
C ALA A 15 43.21 -6.65 13.26
N SER A 16 42.60 -7.82 13.12
CA SER A 16 42.16 -8.66 14.23
C SER A 16 42.93 -9.99 14.20
N GLN A 17 43.73 -10.20 15.22
CA GLN A 17 44.44 -11.46 15.48
C GLN A 17 43.40 -12.50 15.92
N HIS A 18 43.26 -13.55 15.15
CA HIS A 18 43.00 -14.98 15.46
C HIS A 18 42.40 -15.66 14.23
N SER A 19 43.27 -15.95 13.25
CA SER A 19 42.90 -16.83 12.14
C SER A 19 43.66 -18.15 12.24
N ARG A 20 42.95 -19.24 12.52
CA ARG A 20 43.45 -20.57 12.17
C ARG A 20 43.19 -20.79 10.65
N PRO A 21 44.12 -21.41 9.93
CA PRO A 21 43.99 -21.52 8.48
C PRO A 21 42.89 -22.50 8.10
N PHE A 22 41.85 -21.99 7.40
CA PHE A 22 40.94 -22.83 6.63
C PHE A 22 41.64 -23.34 5.38
N ARG A 23 41.49 -24.62 5.12
CA ARG A 23 41.99 -25.26 3.88
C ARG A 23 41.48 -24.55 2.63
N THR A 24 42.41 -24.27 1.73
CA THR A 24 42.14 -23.78 0.38
C THR A 24 41.18 -24.69 -0.40
N PRO A 25 40.35 -24.15 -1.32
CA PRO A 25 39.37 -24.92 -2.08
C PRO A 25 40.06 -25.98 -2.95
N VAL A 26 39.48 -27.15 -2.95
CA VAL A 26 39.77 -28.25 -3.89
C VAL A 26 39.48 -27.79 -5.34
N ASP A 27 40.22 -28.31 -6.30
CA ASP A 27 40.22 -27.93 -7.72
C ASP A 27 38.82 -27.63 -8.29
N GLY A 28 38.72 -26.56 -9.09
CA GLY A 28 37.48 -25.90 -9.48
C GLY A 28 36.46 -26.73 -10.33
N ALA A 29 36.75 -27.99 -10.66
CA ALA A 29 35.79 -28.88 -11.30
C ALA A 29 34.96 -29.69 -10.32
N GLU A 30 35.58 -30.20 -9.23
CA GLU A 30 34.85 -30.91 -8.14
C GLU A 30 34.00 -29.95 -7.32
N ALA A 31 34.49 -28.73 -7.06
CA ALA A 31 33.70 -27.68 -6.35
C ALA A 31 32.42 -27.28 -7.09
N ARG A 32 32.39 -27.40 -8.44
CA ARG A 32 31.18 -27.10 -9.23
C ARG A 32 30.10 -28.16 -9.13
N GLU A 33 30.45 -29.40 -8.85
CA GLU A 33 29.48 -30.51 -8.71
C GLU A 33 28.75 -30.44 -7.36
N PHE A 34 29.43 -30.04 -6.28
CA PHE A 34 28.85 -29.85 -4.95
C PHE A 34 27.90 -28.64 -4.85
N MET A 35 28.08 -27.61 -5.66
CA MET A 35 27.23 -26.41 -5.62
C MET A 35 25.87 -26.59 -6.31
N ARG A 36 25.57 -27.70 -6.98
CA ARG A 36 24.31 -27.96 -7.64
C ARG A 36 23.36 -28.69 -6.71
N ARG A 37 22.39 -27.94 -6.13
CA ARG A 37 21.29 -28.60 -5.45
C ARG A 37 20.52 -29.52 -6.40
N THR A 38 20.08 -30.68 -5.93
CA THR A 38 19.18 -31.58 -6.66
C THR A 38 17.72 -31.19 -6.45
N HIS A 39 17.37 -30.67 -5.26
CA HIS A 39 16.02 -30.29 -4.84
C HIS A 39 16.05 -29.03 -4.00
N HIS A 40 14.91 -28.33 -3.95
CA HIS A 40 14.67 -27.32 -2.91
C HIS A 40 14.29 -27.99 -1.57
N CYS A 41 14.54 -27.26 -0.46
CA CYS A 41 14.32 -27.80 0.88
C CYS A 41 12.87 -28.25 1.15
N ASN A 42 11.88 -27.73 0.45
CA ASN A 42 10.47 -28.07 0.65
C ASN A 42 9.92 -29.05 -0.40
N GLU A 43 10.70 -29.54 -1.33
CA GLU A 43 10.23 -30.42 -2.40
C GLU A 43 10.17 -31.90 -1.99
N LEU A 44 10.94 -32.26 -0.98
CA LEU A 44 11.08 -33.66 -0.57
C LEU A 44 9.82 -34.20 0.13
N ARG A 45 9.48 -35.45 -0.19
CA ARG A 45 8.30 -36.16 0.34
C ARG A 45 8.67 -37.65 0.63
N PRO A 46 7.83 -38.42 1.31
CA PRO A 46 8.06 -39.87 1.54
C PRO A 46 8.38 -40.67 0.28
N ALA A 47 7.87 -40.25 -0.88
CA ALA A 47 8.18 -40.90 -2.16
C ALA A 47 9.66 -40.81 -2.58
N HIS A 48 10.44 -39.89 -1.99
CA HIS A 48 11.86 -39.74 -2.25
C HIS A 48 12.76 -40.55 -1.29
N VAL A 49 12.18 -41.31 -0.34
CA VAL A 49 12.94 -42.15 0.60
C VAL A 49 13.88 -43.09 -0.15
N GLY A 50 15.13 -43.17 0.30
CA GLY A 50 16.18 -43.96 -0.30
C GLY A 50 17.02 -43.24 -1.35
N GLN A 51 16.59 -42.10 -1.87
CA GLN A 51 17.35 -41.25 -2.79
C GLN A 51 18.45 -40.49 -2.07
N THR A 52 19.56 -40.25 -2.75
CA THR A 52 20.61 -39.33 -2.32
C THR A 52 20.37 -37.97 -2.96
N VAL A 53 20.33 -36.92 -2.13
CA VAL A 53 20.04 -35.54 -2.57
C VAL A 53 21.05 -34.55 -2.02
N THR A 54 21.24 -33.45 -2.73
CA THR A 54 22.01 -32.30 -2.27
C THR A 54 21.09 -31.11 -2.06
N LEU A 55 21.09 -30.54 -0.85
CA LEU A 55 20.38 -29.33 -0.50
C LEU A 55 21.38 -28.19 -0.18
N ASN A 56 21.08 -26.99 -0.69
CA ASN A 56 21.82 -25.77 -0.38
C ASN A 56 20.90 -24.78 0.31
N GLY A 57 21.37 -24.18 1.40
CA GLY A 57 20.54 -23.22 2.14
C GLY A 57 21.24 -22.66 3.36
N TRP A 58 20.44 -22.04 4.19
CA TRP A 58 20.85 -21.46 5.46
C TRP A 58 20.47 -22.40 6.61
N VAL A 59 21.34 -22.53 7.61
CA VAL A 59 20.99 -23.22 8.86
C VAL A 59 19.92 -22.42 9.58
N HIS A 60 18.69 -22.90 9.57
CA HIS A 60 17.57 -22.26 10.26
C HIS A 60 17.66 -22.48 11.77
N SER A 61 17.91 -23.71 12.20
CA SER A 61 18.09 -24.06 13.60
C SER A 61 19.02 -25.26 13.75
N ARG A 62 19.73 -25.32 14.88
CA ARG A 62 20.59 -26.46 15.27
C ARG A 62 20.16 -26.96 16.64
N ARG A 63 20.04 -28.27 16.75
CA ARG A 63 19.75 -28.96 18.02
C ARG A 63 20.78 -30.07 18.22
N ASP A 64 21.25 -30.23 19.45
CA ASP A 64 22.13 -31.33 19.88
C ASP A 64 21.33 -32.19 20.89
N LEU A 65 21.11 -33.42 20.56
CA LEU A 65 20.40 -34.38 21.41
C LEU A 65 21.29 -35.60 21.65
N GLY A 66 22.07 -35.55 22.70
CA GLY A 66 22.96 -36.64 23.10
C GLY A 66 24.08 -36.92 22.10
N GLY A 67 24.60 -35.91 21.42
CA GLY A 67 25.67 -36.02 20.44
C GLY A 67 25.20 -36.22 19.01
N VAL A 68 23.89 -36.45 18.78
CA VAL A 68 23.29 -36.40 17.45
C VAL A 68 22.92 -34.98 17.13
N ILE A 69 23.46 -34.43 16.03
CA ILE A 69 23.19 -33.05 15.60
C ILE A 69 22.07 -33.05 14.58
N PHE A 70 21.06 -32.23 14.83
CA PHE A 70 19.95 -31.96 13.91
C PHE A 70 20.08 -30.54 13.40
N LEU A 71 20.14 -30.37 12.06
CA LEU A 71 20.06 -29.09 11.37
C LEU A 71 18.75 -29.00 10.61
N ASP A 72 17.98 -27.94 10.84
CA ASP A 72 16.94 -27.55 9.89
C ASP A 72 17.60 -26.62 8.85
N VAL A 73 17.74 -27.05 7.60
CA VAL A 73 18.27 -26.25 6.50
C VAL A 73 17.10 -25.63 5.75
N ARG A 74 17.17 -24.33 5.52
CA ARG A 74 16.13 -23.52 4.87
C ARG A 74 16.64 -22.92 3.58
N ASP A 75 15.81 -22.96 2.55
CA ASP A 75 15.93 -22.12 1.36
C ASP A 75 14.67 -21.26 1.16
N ARG A 76 14.48 -20.68 -0.02
CA ARG A 76 13.30 -19.85 -0.33
C ARG A 76 11.99 -20.63 -0.36
N GLU A 77 12.02 -21.96 -0.60
CA GLU A 77 10.81 -22.78 -0.73
C GLU A 77 10.36 -23.37 0.62
N GLY A 78 11.27 -23.51 1.58
CA GLY A 78 10.96 -23.99 2.92
C GLY A 78 12.15 -24.60 3.62
N ARG A 79 11.93 -25.64 4.43
CA ARG A 79 12.98 -26.25 5.27
C ARG A 79 12.88 -27.76 5.32
N THR A 80 14.05 -28.41 5.52
CA THR A 80 14.19 -29.85 5.71
C THR A 80 15.16 -30.14 6.83
N GLN A 81 14.85 -31.14 7.66
CA GLN A 81 15.72 -31.60 8.72
C GLN A 81 16.84 -32.50 8.15
N ILE A 82 18.05 -32.26 8.60
CA ILE A 82 19.24 -33.06 8.30
C ILE A 82 19.80 -33.59 9.60
N VAL A 83 20.19 -34.85 9.61
CA VAL A 83 20.71 -35.56 10.80
C VAL A 83 22.16 -35.90 10.59
N PHE A 84 22.96 -35.65 11.60
CA PHE A 84 24.37 -36.02 11.73
C PHE A 84 24.48 -36.94 12.96
N ASP A 85 24.37 -38.23 12.72
CA ASP A 85 24.41 -39.26 13.76
C ASP A 85 25.82 -39.86 13.83
N PRO A 86 26.50 -39.83 14.98
CA PRO A 86 27.86 -40.43 15.13
C PRO A 86 27.92 -41.91 14.75
N SER A 87 26.80 -42.63 14.79
CA SER A 87 26.74 -44.05 14.37
C SER A 87 26.68 -44.24 12.87
N GLU A 88 26.24 -43.22 12.10
CA GLU A 88 26.05 -43.27 10.65
C GLU A 88 26.95 -42.29 9.88
N SER A 89 27.48 -41.26 10.58
CA SER A 89 28.33 -40.19 10.03
C SER A 89 29.73 -40.25 10.65
N ASN A 90 30.77 -39.83 9.92
CA ASN A 90 32.10 -39.75 10.52
C ASN A 90 32.20 -38.62 11.56
N ALA A 91 33.13 -38.77 12.53
CA ALA A 91 33.29 -37.82 13.64
C ALA A 91 33.57 -36.39 13.17
N ALA A 92 34.34 -36.20 12.10
CA ALA A 92 34.67 -34.86 11.57
C ALA A 92 33.43 -34.16 11.00
N LEU A 93 32.49 -34.92 10.40
CA LEU A 93 31.25 -34.39 9.87
C LEU A 93 30.30 -33.93 10.99
N VAL A 94 30.22 -34.70 12.09
CA VAL A 94 29.41 -34.36 13.26
C VAL A 94 30.02 -33.11 13.96
N GLU A 95 31.34 -33.06 14.11
CA GLU A 95 32.04 -31.90 14.69
C GLU A 95 31.82 -30.62 13.85
N ALA A 96 31.90 -30.73 12.51
CA ALA A 96 31.63 -29.61 11.60
C ALA A 96 30.20 -29.12 11.75
N ALA A 97 29.20 -30.02 11.83
CA ALA A 97 27.80 -29.66 12.03
C ALA A 97 27.55 -29.03 13.42
N ALA A 98 28.23 -29.52 14.44
CA ALA A 98 28.15 -28.98 15.83
C ALA A 98 28.69 -27.54 15.94
N ALA A 99 29.64 -27.15 15.08
CA ALA A 99 30.23 -25.81 15.05
C ALA A 99 29.35 -24.77 14.35
N LEU A 100 28.31 -25.19 13.62
CA LEU A 100 27.43 -24.29 12.87
C LEU A 100 26.52 -23.49 13.77
N ARG A 101 26.25 -22.25 13.36
CA ARG A 101 25.29 -21.33 13.97
C ARG A 101 24.11 -21.13 13.02
N SER A 102 23.02 -20.56 13.54
CA SER A 102 21.93 -20.06 12.70
C SER A 102 22.45 -19.13 11.62
N GLU A 103 21.87 -19.24 10.44
CA GLU A 103 22.18 -18.46 9.23
C GLU A 103 23.55 -18.75 8.58
N CYS A 104 24.33 -19.72 9.04
CA CYS A 104 25.45 -20.25 8.24
C CYS A 104 24.93 -20.83 6.92
N VAL A 105 25.66 -20.64 5.83
CA VAL A 105 25.30 -21.15 4.50
C VAL A 105 25.98 -22.48 4.27
N VAL A 106 25.21 -23.48 3.93
CA VAL A 106 25.68 -24.86 3.79
C VAL A 106 25.21 -25.53 2.49
N SER A 107 26.02 -26.47 2.01
CA SER A 107 25.63 -27.49 1.05
C SER A 107 25.73 -28.84 1.75
N VAL A 108 24.64 -29.60 1.75
CA VAL A 108 24.58 -30.92 2.41
C VAL A 108 24.11 -31.96 1.43
N THR A 109 24.88 -33.03 1.29
CA THR A 109 24.47 -34.22 0.54
C THR A 109 24.20 -35.35 1.50
N GLY A 110 23.10 -36.07 1.29
CA GLY A 110 22.73 -37.17 2.16
C GLY A 110 21.58 -38.00 1.62
N LYS A 111 21.32 -39.11 2.27
CA LYS A 111 20.25 -40.07 1.92
C LYS A 111 18.98 -39.75 2.66
N ILE A 112 17.86 -39.67 1.96
CA ILE A 112 16.54 -39.47 2.56
C ILE A 112 16.10 -40.73 3.26
N ARG A 113 15.64 -40.60 4.51
CA ARG A 113 14.96 -41.65 5.24
C ARG A 113 13.65 -41.14 5.85
N GLN A 114 12.76 -42.07 6.21
CA GLN A 114 11.60 -41.74 7.03
C GLN A 114 12.05 -41.42 8.43
N ARG A 115 11.44 -40.44 9.08
CA ARG A 115 11.72 -40.15 10.49
C ARG A 115 11.31 -41.32 11.35
N PRO A 116 11.99 -41.55 12.50
CA PRO A 116 11.57 -42.56 13.48
C PRO A 116 10.13 -42.33 13.91
N ALA A 117 9.43 -43.45 14.25
CA ALA A 117 8.05 -43.39 14.70
C ALA A 117 7.88 -42.44 15.89
N GLY A 118 6.86 -41.57 15.84
CA GLY A 118 6.60 -40.55 16.87
C GLY A 118 7.41 -39.26 16.79
N THR A 119 8.32 -39.12 15.81
CA THR A 119 9.13 -37.87 15.63
C THR A 119 8.69 -37.01 14.43
N ASN A 120 7.56 -37.36 13.81
CA ASN A 120 7.00 -36.56 12.71
C ASN A 120 6.69 -35.14 13.14
N ASN A 121 7.03 -34.16 12.30
CA ASN A 121 6.78 -32.75 12.56
C ASN A 121 5.70 -32.20 11.59
N PRO A 122 4.43 -32.10 12.02
CA PRO A 122 3.34 -31.62 11.17
C PRO A 122 3.44 -30.13 10.79
N LYS A 123 4.35 -29.38 11.42
CA LYS A 123 4.54 -27.93 11.14
C LYS A 123 5.32 -27.65 9.86
N ILE A 124 5.94 -28.65 9.26
CA ILE A 124 6.70 -28.53 8.01
C ILE A 124 6.27 -29.62 7.02
N ALA A 125 6.19 -29.29 5.74
CA ALA A 125 5.74 -30.20 4.70
C ALA A 125 6.66 -31.42 4.49
N THR A 126 7.93 -31.31 4.89
CA THR A 126 8.93 -32.40 4.89
C THR A 126 9.01 -33.14 6.22
N GLY A 127 8.01 -32.95 7.11
CA GLY A 127 8.08 -33.41 8.51
C GLY A 127 8.02 -34.91 8.71
N GLU A 128 7.71 -35.71 7.67
CA GLU A 128 7.72 -37.17 7.72
C GLU A 128 9.08 -37.77 7.37
N ILE A 129 9.97 -36.96 6.76
CA ILE A 129 11.28 -37.41 6.31
C ILE A 129 12.40 -36.57 6.94
N GLU A 130 13.61 -37.11 6.88
CA GLU A 130 14.85 -36.44 7.21
C GLU A 130 15.98 -36.92 6.29
N ILE A 131 17.06 -36.16 6.23
CA ILE A 131 18.24 -36.53 5.44
C ILE A 131 19.35 -36.96 6.40
N VAL A 132 19.89 -38.17 6.22
CA VAL A 132 21.11 -38.60 6.89
C VAL A 132 22.30 -38.05 6.10
N ALA A 133 23.05 -37.17 6.71
CA ALA A 133 24.16 -36.47 6.04
C ALA A 133 25.32 -37.42 5.70
N ALA A 134 25.74 -37.41 4.44
CA ALA A 134 26.94 -38.08 3.96
C ALA A 134 28.10 -37.08 3.78
N SER A 135 27.80 -35.81 3.43
CA SER A 135 28.79 -34.75 3.33
C SER A 135 28.19 -33.39 3.74
N LEU A 136 29.02 -32.51 4.21
CA LEU A 136 28.71 -31.13 4.57
C LEU A 136 29.81 -30.22 4.08
N GLU A 137 29.46 -29.23 3.27
CA GLU A 137 30.32 -28.13 2.92
C GLU A 137 29.77 -26.84 3.55
N VAL A 138 30.60 -26.13 4.30
CA VAL A 138 30.27 -24.83 4.87
C VAL A 138 30.66 -23.77 3.84
N LEU A 139 29.68 -23.24 3.13
CA LEU A 139 29.88 -22.25 2.08
C LEU A 139 30.20 -20.88 2.65
N ASN A 140 29.56 -20.53 3.78
CA ASN A 140 29.85 -19.30 4.51
C ASN A 140 29.42 -19.40 5.97
N MET A 141 30.22 -18.85 6.87
CA MET A 141 29.90 -18.74 8.28
C MET A 141 29.12 -17.44 8.56
N ALA A 142 28.13 -17.51 9.41
CA ALA A 142 27.40 -16.33 9.88
C ALA A 142 27.99 -15.82 11.20
N GLU A 143 27.97 -14.50 11.36
CA GLU A 143 28.18 -13.87 12.66
C GLU A 143 26.92 -13.97 13.54
N VAL A 144 27.02 -13.47 14.78
CA VAL A 144 25.84 -13.36 15.65
C VAL A 144 24.88 -12.33 15.05
N LEU A 145 23.63 -12.76 14.84
CA LEU A 145 22.62 -11.90 14.23
C LEU A 145 22.21 -10.75 15.16
N PRO A 146 21.92 -9.56 14.63
CA PRO A 146 21.41 -8.43 15.41
C PRO A 146 20.00 -8.69 15.96
N PHE A 147 19.25 -9.61 15.34
CA PHE A 147 17.95 -10.11 15.80
C PHE A 147 17.68 -11.50 15.21
N PRO A 148 16.87 -12.36 15.88
CA PRO A 148 16.55 -13.67 15.36
C PRO A 148 15.61 -13.55 14.15
N VAL A 149 15.86 -14.35 13.10
CA VAL A 149 15.03 -14.44 11.89
C VAL A 149 14.18 -15.70 11.85
N ASP A 150 14.45 -16.65 12.73
CA ASP A 150 13.85 -17.98 12.85
C ASP A 150 12.61 -18.02 13.77
N ASP A 151 12.47 -17.04 14.66
CA ASP A 151 11.33 -16.91 15.58
C ASP A 151 10.42 -15.74 15.15
N PRO A 152 9.25 -16.01 14.55
CA PRO A 152 8.33 -14.96 14.11
C PRO A 152 7.80 -14.07 15.23
N GLU A 153 7.62 -14.63 16.45
CA GLU A 153 7.08 -13.87 17.59
C GLU A 153 8.09 -12.86 18.11
N ILE A 154 9.35 -13.23 18.20
CA ILE A 154 10.43 -12.34 18.63
C ILE A 154 10.73 -11.35 17.50
N ALA A 155 10.91 -11.83 16.29
CA ALA A 155 11.23 -10.99 15.13
C ALA A 155 10.14 -9.95 14.85
N GLY A 156 8.86 -10.27 15.09
CA GLY A 156 7.74 -9.33 14.96
C GLY A 156 7.76 -8.18 15.98
N LYS A 157 8.45 -8.35 17.10
CA LYS A 157 8.60 -7.33 18.17
C LYS A 157 9.85 -6.48 18.03
N VAL A 158 10.75 -6.81 17.09
CA VAL A 158 11.96 -6.05 16.82
C VAL A 158 11.62 -4.67 16.26
N ASN A 159 12.33 -3.64 16.73
CA ASN A 159 12.15 -2.28 16.24
C ASN A 159 12.26 -2.23 14.71
N GLU A 160 11.34 -1.51 14.07
CA GLU A 160 11.29 -1.36 12.62
C GLU A 160 12.60 -0.78 12.05
N GLU A 161 13.21 0.21 12.71
CA GLU A 161 14.45 0.82 12.25
C GLU A 161 15.58 -0.21 12.20
N LEU A 162 15.72 -1.08 13.22
CA LEU A 162 16.72 -2.15 13.21
C LEU A 162 16.46 -3.17 12.08
N ARG A 163 15.19 -3.52 11.84
CA ARG A 163 14.82 -4.40 10.72
C ARG A 163 15.10 -3.76 9.35
N LEU A 164 14.92 -2.46 9.21
CA LEU A 164 15.24 -1.72 7.99
C LEU A 164 16.74 -1.57 7.78
N GLN A 165 17.52 -1.38 8.86
CA GLN A 165 18.98 -1.34 8.81
C GLN A 165 19.58 -2.67 8.31
N TYR A 166 19.04 -3.79 8.80
CA TYR A 166 19.47 -5.14 8.39
C TYR A 166 18.40 -5.79 7.48
N ARG A 167 17.87 -5.03 6.53
CA ARG A 167 16.74 -5.45 5.70
C ARG A 167 16.95 -6.79 5.00
N TYR A 168 18.16 -7.09 4.57
CA TYR A 168 18.54 -8.38 3.98
C TYR A 168 18.35 -9.58 4.94
N LEU A 169 18.40 -9.37 6.26
CA LEU A 169 18.04 -10.39 7.25
C LEU A 169 16.52 -10.43 7.45
N ASP A 170 15.89 -9.28 7.58
CA ASP A 170 14.43 -9.18 7.74
C ASP A 170 13.69 -9.88 6.57
N LEU A 171 14.21 -9.75 5.33
CA LEU A 171 13.65 -10.41 4.14
C LEU A 171 13.77 -11.95 4.18
N ARG A 172 14.59 -12.53 5.05
CA ARG A 172 14.65 -13.99 5.28
C ARG A 172 13.50 -14.52 6.11
N ARG A 173 12.80 -13.67 6.84
CA ARG A 173 11.63 -14.07 7.65
C ARG A 173 10.54 -14.65 6.74
N PRO A 174 9.86 -15.72 7.20
CA PRO A 174 8.85 -16.40 6.38
C PRO A 174 7.76 -15.49 5.85
N GLU A 175 7.28 -14.53 6.65
CA GLU A 175 6.24 -13.56 6.28
C GLU A 175 6.73 -12.65 5.16
N MET A 176 7.94 -12.10 5.31
CA MET A 176 8.53 -11.19 4.32
C MET A 176 8.81 -11.90 2.99
N ALA A 177 9.37 -13.11 3.06
CA ALA A 177 9.61 -13.95 1.89
C ALA A 177 8.29 -14.31 1.17
N ARG A 178 7.22 -14.63 1.94
CA ARG A 178 5.87 -14.86 1.41
C ARG A 178 5.33 -13.62 0.70
N ASN A 179 5.44 -12.45 1.31
CA ASN A 179 4.95 -11.19 0.76
C ASN A 179 5.62 -10.87 -0.58
N LEU A 180 6.95 -11.04 -0.70
CA LEU A 180 7.66 -10.81 -1.95
C LEU A 180 7.27 -11.82 -3.03
N ARG A 181 7.07 -13.10 -2.69
CA ARG A 181 6.58 -14.10 -3.63
C ARG A 181 5.18 -13.78 -4.13
N LEU A 182 4.30 -13.37 -3.22
CA LEU A 182 2.93 -12.97 -3.57
C LEU A 182 2.95 -11.75 -4.50
N ARG A 183 3.75 -10.73 -4.18
CA ARG A 183 3.95 -9.56 -5.02
C ARG A 183 4.40 -9.94 -6.45
N SER A 184 5.34 -10.87 -6.57
CA SER A 184 5.80 -11.37 -7.86
C SER A 184 4.69 -12.07 -8.65
N LYS A 185 3.89 -12.93 -7.98
CA LYS A 185 2.73 -13.58 -8.59
C LYS A 185 1.68 -12.57 -9.07
N VAL A 186 1.38 -11.56 -8.27
CA VAL A 186 0.43 -10.49 -8.62
C VAL A 186 0.91 -9.72 -9.84
N ALA A 187 2.20 -9.36 -9.90
CA ALA A 187 2.79 -8.68 -11.07
C ALA A 187 2.64 -9.53 -12.34
N THR A 188 2.94 -10.82 -12.25
CA THR A 188 2.80 -11.75 -13.39
C THR A 188 1.33 -11.91 -13.81
N ALA A 189 0.41 -12.08 -12.84
CA ALA A 189 -1.03 -12.21 -13.13
C ALA A 189 -1.59 -10.96 -13.82
N THR A 190 -1.15 -9.78 -13.38
CA THR A 190 -1.52 -8.49 -13.99
C THR A 190 -1.06 -8.42 -15.44
N ARG A 191 0.21 -8.74 -15.71
CA ARG A 191 0.77 -8.72 -17.06
C ARG A 191 0.08 -9.70 -17.99
N VAL A 192 -0.09 -10.95 -17.56
CA VAL A 192 -0.77 -11.98 -18.36
C VAL A 192 -2.20 -11.57 -18.67
N PHE A 193 -2.94 -11.05 -17.70
CA PHE A 193 -4.32 -10.60 -17.92
C PHE A 193 -4.40 -9.46 -18.93
N LEU A 194 -3.55 -8.44 -18.79
CA LEU A 194 -3.57 -7.28 -19.67
C LEU A 194 -3.09 -7.62 -21.08
N ASP A 195 -2.10 -8.51 -21.24
CA ASP A 195 -1.66 -9.04 -22.53
C ASP A 195 -2.81 -9.80 -23.22
N GLU A 196 -3.52 -10.68 -22.50
CA GLU A 196 -4.72 -11.39 -23.00
C GLU A 196 -5.83 -10.41 -23.46
N GLN A 197 -5.87 -9.19 -22.91
CA GLN A 197 -6.82 -8.13 -23.29
C GLN A 197 -6.27 -7.21 -24.40
N GLY A 198 -5.11 -7.51 -24.98
CA GLY A 198 -4.48 -6.78 -26.08
C GLY A 198 -3.84 -5.44 -25.65
N PHE A 199 -3.40 -5.33 -24.41
CA PHE A 199 -2.64 -4.18 -23.92
C PHE A 199 -1.14 -4.30 -24.23
N LEU A 200 -0.52 -3.17 -24.52
CA LEU A 200 0.93 -3.06 -24.67
C LEU A 200 1.55 -2.50 -23.39
N GLU A 201 2.56 -3.21 -22.85
CA GLU A 201 3.39 -2.67 -21.76
C GLU A 201 4.40 -1.68 -22.37
N VAL A 202 4.28 -0.39 -22.07
CA VAL A 202 5.17 0.64 -22.60
C VAL A 202 5.81 1.41 -21.46
N GLU A 203 7.13 1.41 -21.40
CA GLU A 203 7.89 2.19 -20.43
C GLU A 203 7.89 3.68 -20.80
N THR A 204 7.68 4.54 -19.80
CA THR A 204 7.73 5.99 -19.94
C THR A 204 8.98 6.56 -19.28
N PRO A 205 9.49 7.72 -19.72
CA PRO A 205 10.70 8.31 -19.14
C PRO A 205 10.60 8.60 -17.64
N LEU A 206 11.66 8.27 -16.89
CA LEU A 206 11.83 8.68 -15.50
C LEU A 206 12.49 10.07 -15.38
N LEU A 207 13.32 10.47 -16.33
CA LEU A 207 13.88 11.81 -16.41
C LEU A 207 13.01 12.66 -17.33
N PHE A 208 12.24 13.56 -16.73
CA PHE A 208 11.23 14.34 -17.42
C PHE A 208 11.29 15.81 -16.99
N LYS A 209 10.49 16.66 -17.56
CA LYS A 209 10.36 18.04 -17.07
C LYS A 209 9.42 18.13 -15.88
N SER A 210 9.56 19.16 -15.06
CA SER A 210 8.63 19.45 -13.97
C SER A 210 7.18 19.58 -14.47
N THR A 211 6.28 18.83 -13.84
CA THR A 211 4.84 18.83 -14.12
C THR A 211 4.08 18.69 -12.80
N PRO A 212 3.80 19.80 -12.12
CA PRO A 212 3.16 19.76 -10.82
C PRO A 212 1.76 19.15 -10.92
N GLU A 213 1.63 17.92 -10.38
CA GLU A 213 0.39 17.12 -10.35
C GLU A 213 -0.20 17.01 -8.94
N GLY A 214 0.19 17.90 -8.01
CA GLY A 214 -0.33 17.96 -6.64
C GLY A 214 0.66 17.66 -5.54
N ALA A 215 1.69 16.81 -5.77
CA ALA A 215 2.78 16.57 -4.83
C ALA A 215 4.02 17.42 -5.17
N ARG A 216 4.96 17.53 -4.23
CA ARG A 216 6.31 18.07 -4.55
C ARG A 216 7.08 17.04 -5.36
N GLU A 217 7.94 17.55 -6.26
CA GLU A 217 8.74 16.73 -7.17
C GLU A 217 10.18 16.59 -6.68
N PHE A 218 10.79 15.46 -7.00
CA PHE A 218 12.24 15.28 -6.88
C PHE A 218 12.93 15.83 -8.13
N LEU A 219 13.84 16.78 -7.95
CA LEU A 219 14.59 17.40 -9.03
C LEU A 219 15.96 16.73 -9.19
N VAL A 220 16.33 16.42 -10.45
CA VAL A 220 17.63 15.85 -10.82
C VAL A 220 18.38 16.90 -11.66
N PRO A 221 19.51 17.42 -11.16
CA PRO A 221 20.24 18.49 -11.88
C PRO A 221 20.86 17.97 -13.18
N ASN A 222 20.81 18.80 -14.23
CA ASN A 222 21.44 18.53 -15.51
C ASN A 222 22.88 19.04 -15.53
N ARG A 223 23.86 18.16 -15.59
CA ARG A 223 25.29 18.50 -15.64
C ARG A 223 25.69 19.30 -16.89
N ARG A 224 25.00 19.08 -18.01
CA ARG A 224 25.38 19.67 -19.31
C ARG A 224 24.94 21.13 -19.45
N GLU A 225 23.90 21.54 -18.77
CA GLU A 225 23.29 22.83 -18.88
C GLU A 225 22.99 23.38 -17.47
N PRO A 226 23.85 24.27 -16.95
CA PRO A 226 23.72 24.79 -15.60
C PRO A 226 22.36 25.49 -15.37
N GLY A 227 21.76 25.22 -14.19
CA GLY A 227 20.47 25.79 -13.81
C GLY A 227 19.25 25.06 -14.38
N THR A 228 19.45 24.01 -15.19
CA THR A 228 18.36 23.17 -15.68
C THR A 228 18.27 21.87 -14.88
N PHE A 229 17.02 21.35 -14.73
CA PHE A 229 16.75 20.16 -13.96
C PHE A 229 15.76 19.25 -14.70
N TYR A 230 15.96 17.95 -14.59
CA TYR A 230 14.89 16.97 -14.78
C TYR A 230 14.10 16.84 -13.48
N ALA A 231 12.85 16.38 -13.59
CA ALA A 231 12.04 15.95 -12.46
C ALA A 231 11.76 14.46 -12.56
N LEU A 232 11.65 13.77 -11.43
CA LEU A 232 11.15 12.40 -11.39
C LEU A 232 9.62 12.41 -11.46
N PRO A 233 8.96 11.51 -12.24
CA PRO A 233 7.54 11.57 -12.51
C PRO A 233 6.71 11.20 -11.28
N GLN A 234 5.66 11.97 -11.03
CA GLN A 234 4.64 11.64 -10.02
C GLN A 234 3.70 10.53 -10.50
N SER A 235 3.51 10.46 -11.82
CA SER A 235 2.77 9.43 -12.56
C SER A 235 3.11 9.54 -14.07
N PRO A 236 2.84 8.53 -14.90
CA PRO A 236 3.01 8.63 -16.34
C PRO A 236 1.85 9.34 -17.06
N GLN A 237 1.04 10.13 -16.36
CA GLN A 237 -0.24 10.67 -16.83
C GLN A 237 -0.19 11.34 -18.20
N GLN A 238 0.78 12.20 -18.45
CA GLN A 238 0.86 12.91 -19.72
C GLN A 238 1.32 12.01 -20.86
N PHE A 239 2.25 11.10 -20.59
CA PHE A 239 2.76 10.18 -21.60
C PHE A 239 1.71 9.17 -22.03
N LYS A 240 0.93 8.60 -21.10
CA LYS A 240 -0.10 7.64 -21.46
C LYS A 240 -1.19 8.26 -22.34
N GLN A 241 -1.55 9.54 -22.13
CA GLN A 241 -2.46 10.26 -23.01
C GLN A 241 -1.85 10.51 -24.39
N ILE A 242 -0.54 10.82 -24.47
CA ILE A 242 0.18 10.95 -25.74
C ILE A 242 0.23 9.61 -26.48
N LEU A 243 0.37 8.49 -25.79
CA LEU A 243 0.33 7.16 -26.39
C LEU A 243 -1.03 6.85 -27.02
N MET A 244 -2.13 7.40 -26.48
CA MET A 244 -3.44 7.32 -27.12
C MET A 244 -3.46 8.10 -28.45
N VAL A 245 -2.92 9.32 -28.45
CA VAL A 245 -2.75 10.10 -29.70
C VAL A 245 -1.84 9.38 -30.71
N ALA A 246 -0.82 8.68 -30.22
CA ALA A 246 0.10 7.87 -31.04
C ALA A 246 -0.52 6.58 -31.60
N GLY A 247 -1.79 6.26 -31.27
CA GLY A 247 -2.49 5.09 -31.78
C GLY A 247 -2.15 3.78 -31.07
N VAL A 248 -1.61 3.82 -29.84
CA VAL A 248 -1.35 2.61 -29.04
C VAL A 248 -2.66 1.95 -28.59
N GLU A 249 -3.72 2.73 -28.41
CA GLU A 249 -5.07 2.37 -28.02
C GLU A 249 -5.24 1.70 -26.66
N ARG A 250 -4.37 0.76 -26.27
CA ARG A 250 -4.41 0.04 -24.99
C ARG A 250 -3.01 -0.03 -24.39
N TYR A 251 -2.76 0.82 -23.43
CA TYR A 251 -1.48 0.95 -22.72
C TYR A 251 -1.59 0.48 -21.29
N TYR A 252 -0.55 -0.17 -20.79
CA TYR A 252 -0.31 -0.31 -19.37
C TYR A 252 1.17 -0.23 -19.03
N GLN A 253 1.46 0.01 -17.75
CA GLN A 253 2.81 -0.06 -17.18
C GLN A 253 2.74 -0.38 -15.69
N LEU A 254 3.64 -1.23 -15.18
CA LEU A 254 3.95 -1.26 -13.76
C LEU A 254 4.92 -0.11 -13.47
N ALA A 255 4.35 1.09 -13.33
CA ALA A 255 5.09 2.36 -13.33
C ALA A 255 5.70 2.68 -11.97
N ARG A 256 7.00 3.08 -11.98
CA ARG A 256 7.64 3.69 -10.80
C ARG A 256 7.24 5.15 -10.73
N CYS A 257 6.74 5.56 -9.57
CA CYS A 257 6.28 6.91 -9.28
C CYS A 257 7.02 7.48 -8.08
N PHE A 258 7.20 8.80 -8.05
CA PHE A 258 7.98 9.51 -7.04
C PHE A 258 7.19 10.72 -6.55
N ARG A 259 7.02 10.84 -5.22
CA ARG A 259 6.34 11.98 -4.60
C ARG A 259 7.05 12.37 -3.32
N ASP A 260 7.47 13.63 -3.22
CA ASP A 260 8.06 14.19 -2.01
C ASP A 260 6.95 14.66 -1.06
N GLU A 261 6.36 13.70 -0.37
CA GLU A 261 5.27 13.87 0.59
C GLU A 261 5.62 13.27 1.94
N ASP A 262 4.85 13.61 2.97
CA ASP A 262 4.98 13.02 4.30
C ASP A 262 4.72 11.51 4.24
N GLN A 263 5.65 10.75 4.82
CA GLN A 263 5.58 9.31 4.88
C GLN A 263 4.53 8.84 5.87
N ARG A 264 3.73 7.84 5.47
CA ARG A 264 2.73 7.17 6.32
C ARG A 264 2.84 5.65 6.13
N ALA A 265 2.04 4.89 6.84
CA ALA A 265 1.99 3.43 6.67
C ALA A 265 1.62 3.00 5.23
N ASP A 266 0.85 3.82 4.53
CA ASP A 266 0.36 3.61 3.16
C ASP A 266 1.00 4.53 2.10
N ARG A 267 2.09 5.26 2.44
CA ARG A 267 2.80 6.18 1.55
C ARG A 267 4.31 6.02 1.62
N GLN A 268 4.95 6.06 0.45
CA GLN A 268 6.40 6.05 0.27
C GLN A 268 6.82 7.11 -0.76
N LEU A 269 8.05 7.63 -0.65
CA LEU A 269 8.62 8.59 -1.61
C LEU A 269 8.68 8.02 -3.02
N GLU A 270 8.92 6.73 -3.13
CA GLU A 270 8.92 5.95 -4.37
C GLU A 270 8.02 4.73 -4.22
N PHE A 271 7.13 4.52 -5.16
CA PHE A 271 6.14 3.45 -5.14
C PHE A 271 5.82 2.97 -6.55
N THR A 272 5.04 1.91 -6.66
CA THR A 272 4.65 1.34 -7.96
C THR A 272 3.14 1.45 -8.16
N GLN A 273 2.73 1.79 -9.39
CA GLN A 273 1.34 1.77 -9.83
C GLN A 273 1.15 0.74 -10.95
N ILE A 274 -0.01 0.11 -11.02
CA ILE A 274 -0.54 -0.48 -12.25
C ILE A 274 -1.23 0.68 -12.96
N ASP A 275 -0.61 1.21 -13.98
CA ASP A 275 -1.12 2.35 -14.74
C ASP A 275 -1.68 1.88 -16.08
N ILE A 276 -2.90 2.31 -16.40
CA ILE A 276 -3.68 1.84 -17.56
C ILE A 276 -4.30 3.03 -18.28
N GLU A 277 -4.29 3.02 -19.62
CA GLU A 277 -5.03 3.97 -20.44
C GLU A 277 -5.57 3.28 -21.71
N MET A 278 -6.79 3.65 -22.13
CA MET A 278 -7.51 3.06 -23.26
C MET A 278 -8.17 4.13 -24.11
N SER A 279 -8.17 3.95 -25.43
CA SER A 279 -8.90 4.77 -26.41
C SER A 279 -10.27 4.18 -26.74
N PHE A 280 -11.19 5.05 -27.17
CA PHE A 280 -12.52 4.69 -27.68
C PHE A 280 -13.38 3.93 -26.69
N ILE A 281 -13.36 4.34 -25.41
CA ILE A 281 -14.07 3.70 -24.31
C ILE A 281 -15.02 4.64 -23.60
N GLU A 282 -16.01 4.02 -22.94
CA GLU A 282 -16.81 4.60 -21.87
C GLU A 282 -16.37 4.08 -20.51
N ARG A 283 -16.86 4.68 -19.41
CA ARG A 283 -16.52 4.26 -18.03
C ARG A 283 -16.76 2.78 -17.78
N GLU A 284 -17.86 2.23 -18.36
CA GLU A 284 -18.26 0.83 -18.19
C GLU A 284 -17.24 -0.17 -18.74
N ASP A 285 -16.56 0.18 -19.84
CA ASP A 285 -15.54 -0.67 -20.44
C ASP A 285 -14.33 -0.80 -19.52
N LEU A 286 -13.93 0.33 -18.91
CA LEU A 286 -12.85 0.35 -17.95
C LEU A 286 -13.21 -0.40 -16.66
N TYR A 287 -14.45 -0.25 -16.17
CA TYR A 287 -14.89 -0.98 -14.98
C TYR A 287 -14.82 -2.49 -15.21
N LYS A 288 -15.33 -3.00 -16.32
CA LYS A 288 -15.26 -4.43 -16.69
C LYS A 288 -13.83 -4.94 -16.76
N LEU A 289 -12.92 -4.16 -17.36
CA LEU A 289 -11.50 -4.52 -17.46
C LEU A 289 -10.88 -4.65 -16.06
N VAL A 290 -11.03 -3.63 -15.21
CA VAL A 290 -10.43 -3.58 -13.87
C VAL A 290 -11.04 -4.65 -12.97
N GLU A 291 -12.33 -4.86 -13.00
CA GLU A 291 -13.04 -5.92 -12.26
C GLU A 291 -12.50 -7.30 -12.66
N GLY A 292 -12.35 -7.58 -13.96
CA GLY A 292 -11.78 -8.83 -14.46
C GLY A 292 -10.33 -9.02 -14.04
N MET A 293 -9.52 -7.98 -14.08
CA MET A 293 -8.13 -8.00 -13.63
C MET A 293 -8.03 -8.31 -12.12
N LEU A 294 -8.82 -7.61 -11.30
CA LEU A 294 -8.84 -7.82 -9.86
C LEU A 294 -9.33 -9.24 -9.51
N ALA A 295 -10.36 -9.74 -10.19
CA ALA A 295 -10.83 -11.11 -10.01
C ALA A 295 -9.72 -12.14 -10.32
N ARG A 296 -8.98 -11.97 -11.42
CA ARG A 296 -7.82 -12.81 -11.78
C ARG A 296 -6.73 -12.72 -10.70
N ILE A 297 -6.44 -11.53 -10.19
CA ILE A 297 -5.42 -11.31 -9.16
C ILE A 297 -5.82 -12.01 -7.85
N TRP A 298 -7.06 -11.83 -7.36
CA TRP A 298 -7.53 -12.47 -6.13
C TRP A 298 -7.54 -13.98 -6.23
N LYS A 299 -8.01 -14.50 -7.38
CA LYS A 299 -7.97 -15.95 -7.64
C LYS A 299 -6.55 -16.50 -7.66
N THR A 300 -5.62 -15.82 -8.33
CA THR A 300 -4.22 -16.27 -8.43
C THR A 300 -3.46 -16.16 -7.10
N ALA A 301 -3.72 -15.08 -6.33
CA ALA A 301 -2.99 -14.78 -5.12
C ALA A 301 -3.48 -15.56 -3.89
N LEU A 302 -4.80 -15.66 -3.73
CA LEU A 302 -5.45 -16.15 -2.51
C LEU A 302 -6.38 -17.34 -2.75
N ASP A 303 -6.60 -17.74 -4.01
CA ASP A 303 -7.63 -18.69 -4.44
C ASP A 303 -9.06 -18.27 -4.02
N VAL A 304 -9.31 -16.96 -3.98
CA VAL A 304 -10.60 -16.37 -3.62
C VAL A 304 -11.31 -15.87 -4.86
N ASP A 305 -12.57 -16.24 -5.01
CA ASP A 305 -13.45 -15.70 -6.05
C ASP A 305 -14.18 -14.46 -5.50
N ILE A 306 -13.98 -13.30 -6.12
CA ILE A 306 -14.67 -12.07 -5.75
C ILE A 306 -15.90 -11.86 -6.65
N PRO A 307 -17.06 -11.47 -6.07
CA PRO A 307 -18.29 -11.32 -6.83
C PRO A 307 -18.23 -10.13 -7.79
N LEU A 308 -18.68 -10.35 -9.02
CA LEU A 308 -18.79 -9.33 -10.06
C LEU A 308 -20.26 -9.14 -10.50
N PRO A 309 -20.66 -7.96 -10.99
CA PRO A 309 -19.91 -6.69 -11.02
C PRO A 309 -19.82 -6.04 -9.64
N PHE A 310 -18.85 -5.14 -9.45
CA PHE A 310 -18.76 -4.36 -8.20
C PHE A 310 -19.88 -3.34 -8.12
N GLN A 311 -20.41 -3.13 -6.92
CA GLN A 311 -21.45 -2.13 -6.70
C GLN A 311 -20.87 -0.72 -6.87
N ARG A 312 -21.73 0.20 -7.33
CA ARG A 312 -21.42 1.60 -7.55
C ARG A 312 -22.11 2.46 -6.52
N LEU A 313 -21.39 3.45 -6.03
CA LEU A 313 -21.88 4.53 -5.19
C LEU A 313 -21.51 5.84 -5.86
N THR A 314 -22.42 6.77 -5.95
CA THR A 314 -22.03 8.15 -6.28
C THR A 314 -21.25 8.73 -5.09
N TYR A 315 -20.39 9.71 -5.35
CA TYR A 315 -19.70 10.47 -4.31
C TYR A 315 -20.68 11.02 -3.27
N ALA A 316 -21.80 11.57 -3.73
CA ALA A 316 -22.84 12.10 -2.86
C ALA A 316 -23.45 11.01 -1.95
N GLU A 317 -23.71 9.81 -2.48
CA GLU A 317 -24.18 8.67 -1.66
C GLU A 317 -23.12 8.20 -0.67
N ALA A 318 -21.86 8.07 -1.10
CA ALA A 318 -20.77 7.68 -0.22
C ALA A 318 -20.63 8.66 0.97
N MET A 319 -20.62 9.96 0.69
CA MET A 319 -20.56 11.00 1.71
C MET A 319 -21.81 11.03 2.58
N ASN A 320 -23.02 10.93 2.01
CA ASN A 320 -24.25 10.97 2.77
C ASN A 320 -24.42 9.78 3.72
N ARG A 321 -24.03 8.57 3.29
CA ARG A 321 -24.23 7.32 4.04
C ARG A 321 -23.06 6.97 4.94
N TYR A 322 -21.82 7.30 4.54
CA TYR A 322 -20.63 6.84 5.26
C TYR A 322 -19.71 7.97 5.71
N GLY A 323 -19.94 9.19 5.23
CA GLY A 323 -19.18 10.37 5.59
C GLY A 323 -17.74 10.40 5.06
N ILE A 324 -17.44 9.55 4.06
CA ILE A 324 -16.13 9.41 3.44
C ILE A 324 -16.28 8.85 2.01
N ASP A 325 -15.39 9.28 1.13
CA ASP A 325 -15.32 8.87 -0.29
C ASP A 325 -14.78 7.44 -0.51
N LYS A 326 -14.20 6.83 0.52
CA LYS A 326 -13.68 5.45 0.52
C LYS A 326 -14.26 4.64 1.68
N PRO A 327 -15.55 4.31 1.64
CA PRO A 327 -16.24 3.69 2.76
C PRO A 327 -15.85 2.22 2.96
N ASP A 328 -15.68 1.80 4.22
CA ASP A 328 -15.76 0.40 4.59
C ASP A 328 -17.23 0.04 4.79
N THR A 329 -17.78 -0.74 3.86
CA THR A 329 -19.19 -1.14 3.85
C THR A 329 -19.45 -2.50 4.48
N ARG A 330 -18.41 -3.14 5.07
CA ARG A 330 -18.53 -4.45 5.73
C ARG A 330 -19.29 -4.40 7.05
N PHE A 331 -19.47 -3.22 7.63
CA PHE A 331 -20.27 -2.97 8.82
C PHE A 331 -21.22 -1.80 8.59
N GLY A 332 -22.32 -1.78 9.31
CA GLY A 332 -23.37 -0.75 9.24
C GLY A 332 -22.94 0.60 9.81
N MET A 333 -23.78 1.21 10.67
CA MET A 333 -23.55 2.51 11.29
C MET A 333 -23.55 3.65 10.25
N GLU A 334 -24.50 3.58 9.31
CA GLU A 334 -24.66 4.63 8.30
C GLU A 334 -25.09 5.96 8.93
N LEU A 335 -24.68 7.05 8.29
CA LEU A 335 -25.12 8.39 8.67
C LEU A 335 -26.59 8.58 8.28
N VAL A 336 -27.37 9.12 9.19
CA VAL A 336 -28.79 9.42 8.98
C VAL A 336 -28.98 10.93 8.98
N ASP A 337 -29.69 11.45 7.99
CA ASP A 337 -30.05 12.86 7.90
C ASP A 337 -31.30 13.15 8.73
N LEU A 338 -31.20 14.13 9.62
CA LEU A 338 -32.23 14.57 10.56
C LEU A 338 -32.54 16.06 10.39
N THR A 339 -32.07 16.68 9.31
CA THR A 339 -32.17 18.14 9.10
C THR A 339 -33.61 18.63 9.16
N GLU A 340 -34.51 17.95 8.43
CA GLU A 340 -35.94 18.36 8.41
C GLU A 340 -36.63 18.12 9.75
N ASP A 341 -36.27 17.06 10.48
CA ASP A 341 -36.90 16.72 11.75
C ASP A 341 -36.55 17.70 12.86
N PHE A 342 -35.37 18.35 12.77
CA PHE A 342 -34.85 19.23 13.83
C PHE A 342 -34.75 20.72 13.45
N LYS A 343 -35.30 21.14 12.31
CA LYS A 343 -35.21 22.54 11.88
C LYS A 343 -35.88 23.51 12.84
N ALA A 344 -36.91 23.07 13.57
CA ALA A 344 -37.65 23.85 14.57
C ALA A 344 -37.25 23.49 16.03
N SER A 345 -36.16 22.73 16.22
CA SER A 345 -35.77 22.24 17.54
C SER A 345 -35.47 23.36 18.53
N ALA A 346 -35.85 23.13 19.77
CA ALA A 346 -35.52 24.04 20.88
C ALA A 346 -34.00 24.00 21.22
N PHE A 347 -33.27 22.95 20.80
CA PHE A 347 -31.82 22.88 20.95
C PHE A 347 -31.12 23.74 19.90
N LYS A 348 -30.74 24.96 20.32
CA LYS A 348 -30.23 26.03 19.43
C LYS A 348 -29.00 25.66 18.61
N VAL A 349 -28.18 24.71 19.07
CA VAL A 349 -27.02 24.24 18.28
C VAL A 349 -27.49 23.58 16.99
N PHE A 350 -28.54 22.75 17.04
CA PHE A 350 -29.08 22.07 15.87
C PHE A 350 -29.86 23.02 14.96
N SER A 351 -30.89 23.68 15.52
CA SER A 351 -31.71 24.60 14.71
C SER A 351 -30.90 25.79 14.16
N GLY A 352 -29.87 26.27 14.88
CA GLY A 352 -28.99 27.33 14.40
C GLY A 352 -28.08 26.92 13.25
N ALA A 353 -27.50 25.71 13.30
CA ALA A 353 -26.72 25.17 12.21
C ALA A 353 -27.59 25.01 10.95
N ILE A 354 -28.78 24.45 11.09
CA ILE A 354 -29.74 24.28 9.97
C ILE A 354 -30.17 25.63 9.39
N ALA A 355 -30.49 26.61 10.26
CA ALA A 355 -30.88 27.95 9.81
C ALA A 355 -29.77 28.68 9.03
N SER A 356 -28.49 28.32 9.27
CA SER A 356 -27.35 28.86 8.52
C SER A 356 -27.04 28.08 7.24
N GLY A 357 -27.94 27.19 6.78
CA GLY A 357 -27.79 26.39 5.57
C GLY A 357 -26.96 25.13 5.76
N GLY A 358 -26.70 24.73 7.00
CA GLY A 358 -26.06 23.46 7.35
C GLY A 358 -27.07 22.31 7.46
N VAL A 359 -26.57 21.15 7.87
CA VAL A 359 -27.35 19.91 8.07
C VAL A 359 -27.17 19.38 9.49
N LEU A 360 -28.12 18.56 9.93
CA LEU A 360 -27.97 17.72 11.11
C LEU A 360 -27.93 16.26 10.69
N LYS A 361 -26.83 15.59 11.01
CA LYS A 361 -26.69 14.14 10.80
C LYS A 361 -26.36 13.42 12.09
N ALA A 362 -26.67 12.14 12.14
CA ALA A 362 -26.35 11.28 13.29
C ALA A 362 -25.91 9.89 12.85
N ILE A 363 -25.18 9.20 13.73
CA ILE A 363 -24.90 7.76 13.64
C ILE A 363 -25.37 7.06 14.90
N ASN A 364 -25.74 5.79 14.77
CA ASN A 364 -26.02 4.91 15.89
C ASN A 364 -24.89 3.88 16.07
N ALA A 365 -24.06 4.05 17.08
CA ALA A 365 -23.03 3.09 17.48
C ALA A 365 -23.66 2.05 18.42
N LYS A 366 -24.24 0.99 17.85
CA LYS A 366 -24.94 -0.08 18.58
C LYS A 366 -24.06 -0.75 19.63
N GLY A 367 -24.57 -0.84 20.84
CA GLY A 367 -23.89 -1.48 21.97
C GLY A 367 -22.76 -0.65 22.60
N LEU A 368 -22.60 0.64 22.25
CA LEU A 368 -21.51 1.48 22.73
C LEU A 368 -21.95 2.46 23.86
N ALA A 369 -23.16 2.39 24.39
CA ALA A 369 -23.59 3.20 25.53
C ALA A 369 -22.68 3.02 26.76
N CYS A 370 -22.08 1.84 26.92
CA CYS A 370 -21.13 1.52 27.99
C CYS A 370 -19.82 2.34 27.92
N ALA A 371 -19.59 3.15 26.88
CA ALA A 371 -18.41 4.00 26.79
C ALA A 371 -18.31 4.92 28.03
N THR A 372 -17.13 4.96 28.64
CA THR A 372 -16.89 5.82 29.81
C THR A 372 -16.90 7.30 29.41
N GLN A 373 -17.01 8.19 30.40
CA GLN A 373 -16.94 9.64 30.17
C GLN A 373 -15.61 10.02 29.47
N GLY A 374 -14.49 9.43 29.90
CA GLY A 374 -13.18 9.68 29.29
C GLY A 374 -13.11 9.21 27.82
N GLN A 375 -13.78 8.11 27.46
CA GLN A 375 -13.88 7.68 26.06
C GLN A 375 -14.71 8.64 25.22
N ILE A 376 -15.80 9.19 25.75
CA ILE A 376 -16.61 10.22 25.07
C ILE A 376 -15.80 11.51 24.89
N GLU A 377 -15.02 11.91 25.90
CA GLU A 377 -14.12 13.06 25.79
C GLU A 377 -13.05 12.82 24.70
N THR A 378 -12.44 11.64 24.65
CA THR A 378 -11.50 11.26 23.59
C THR A 378 -12.15 11.32 22.19
N MET A 379 -13.37 10.80 22.04
CA MET A 379 -14.14 10.91 20.78
C MET A 379 -14.40 12.37 20.41
N THR A 380 -14.71 13.20 21.41
CA THR A 380 -14.98 14.63 21.20
C THR A 380 -13.73 15.37 20.75
N GLU A 381 -12.58 15.14 21.38
CA GLU A 381 -11.31 15.74 20.95
C GLU A 381 -10.89 15.24 19.55
N TYR A 382 -11.13 13.96 19.27
CA TYR A 382 -10.93 13.42 17.93
C TYR A 382 -11.84 14.11 16.89
N ALA A 383 -13.13 14.32 17.20
CA ALA A 383 -14.02 15.08 16.32
C ALA A 383 -13.54 16.53 16.12
N LYS A 384 -13.06 17.19 17.18
CA LYS A 384 -12.53 18.56 17.10
C LYS A 384 -11.30 18.67 16.19
N SER A 385 -10.45 17.64 16.14
CA SER A 385 -9.29 17.64 15.23
C SER A 385 -9.69 17.67 13.75
N PHE A 386 -10.97 17.41 13.43
CA PHE A 386 -11.57 17.54 12.09
C PHE A 386 -12.54 18.72 11.98
N GLY A 387 -12.42 19.71 12.85
CA GLY A 387 -13.19 20.97 12.76
C GLY A 387 -14.53 20.97 13.50
N ALA A 388 -14.90 19.90 14.23
CA ALA A 388 -16.11 19.93 15.04
C ALA A 388 -15.97 20.95 16.19
N LYS A 389 -17.03 21.70 16.48
CA LYS A 389 -17.09 22.57 17.66
C LYS A 389 -17.33 21.78 18.95
N GLY A 390 -17.84 20.57 18.85
CA GLY A 390 -18.14 19.63 19.92
C GLY A 390 -18.85 18.41 19.34
N LEU A 391 -19.03 17.37 20.15
CA LEU A 391 -19.72 16.14 19.76
C LEU A 391 -20.94 15.94 20.69
N ALA A 392 -22.12 16.20 20.17
CA ALA A 392 -23.36 15.93 20.92
C ALA A 392 -23.64 14.42 20.87
N PHE A 393 -24.13 13.87 22.00
CA PHE A 393 -24.39 12.44 22.09
C PHE A 393 -25.59 12.10 22.97
N ILE A 394 -26.15 10.90 22.81
CA ILE A 394 -27.15 10.30 23.69
C ILE A 394 -26.71 8.86 23.99
N LYS A 395 -26.70 8.49 25.27
CA LYS A 395 -26.59 7.09 25.71
C LYS A 395 -27.98 6.55 26.00
N VAL A 396 -28.27 5.35 25.55
CA VAL A 396 -29.53 4.65 25.85
C VAL A 396 -29.25 3.58 26.89
N GLU A 397 -29.63 3.83 28.14
CA GLU A 397 -29.31 2.96 29.26
C GLU A 397 -30.48 2.89 30.24
N SER A 398 -30.87 1.68 30.66
CA SER A 398 -31.94 1.42 31.63
C SER A 398 -33.32 1.96 31.19
N GLY A 399 -33.58 1.87 29.86
CA GLY A 399 -34.82 2.38 29.26
C GLY A 399 -34.89 3.91 29.14
N GLU A 400 -33.81 4.62 29.46
CA GLU A 400 -33.77 6.07 29.43
C GLU A 400 -32.68 6.60 28.47
N TRP A 401 -32.93 7.78 27.93
CA TRP A 401 -31.97 8.53 27.12
C TRP A 401 -31.16 9.48 28.01
N LYS A 402 -29.92 9.15 28.28
CA LYS A 402 -29.01 9.91 29.13
C LYS A 402 -28.19 10.90 28.32
N SER A 403 -28.56 12.17 28.35
CA SER A 403 -27.80 13.28 27.74
C SER A 403 -28.35 14.65 28.19
N PRO A 404 -27.49 15.68 28.31
CA PRO A 404 -27.94 17.06 28.60
C PRO A 404 -28.86 17.64 27.53
N ILE A 405 -28.84 17.14 26.31
CA ILE A 405 -29.59 17.70 25.16
C ILE A 405 -31.03 17.15 25.09
N VAL A 406 -31.29 15.98 25.65
CA VAL A 406 -32.59 15.28 25.53
C VAL A 406 -33.76 16.09 26.08
N LYS A 407 -33.53 16.96 27.09
CA LYS A 407 -34.55 17.84 27.67
C LYS A 407 -35.12 18.87 26.70
N PHE A 408 -34.43 19.13 25.60
CA PHE A 408 -34.87 20.07 24.56
C PHE A 408 -35.70 19.40 23.46
N PHE A 409 -35.75 18.06 23.43
CA PHE A 409 -36.39 17.32 22.35
C PHE A 409 -37.88 17.10 22.60
N THR A 410 -38.66 17.44 21.61
CA THR A 410 -40.09 17.14 21.57
C THR A 410 -40.35 15.64 21.39
N PRO A 411 -41.58 15.16 21.73
CA PRO A 411 -41.95 13.77 21.45
C PRO A 411 -41.82 13.37 19.95
N VAL A 412 -42.07 14.31 19.03
CA VAL A 412 -41.94 14.09 17.59
C VAL A 412 -40.48 13.88 17.18
N GLU A 413 -39.58 14.73 17.68
CA GLU A 413 -38.14 14.59 17.43
C GLU A 413 -37.57 13.28 18.00
N ARG A 414 -38.04 12.87 19.19
CA ARG A 414 -37.65 11.58 19.78
C ARG A 414 -38.14 10.39 18.95
N ALA A 415 -39.38 10.45 18.46
CA ALA A 415 -39.94 9.41 17.59
C ALA A 415 -39.16 9.30 16.29
N ALA A 416 -38.83 10.44 15.66
CA ALA A 416 -38.03 10.48 14.44
C ALA A 416 -36.62 9.86 14.64
N LEU A 417 -35.96 10.19 15.77
CA LEU A 417 -34.67 9.57 16.13
C LEU A 417 -34.81 8.06 16.30
N THR A 418 -35.81 7.60 17.06
CA THR A 418 -36.03 6.17 17.33
C THR A 418 -36.25 5.40 16.03
N ASP A 419 -37.11 5.91 15.17
CA ASP A 419 -37.44 5.25 13.89
C ASP A 419 -36.26 5.24 12.92
N LYS A 420 -35.70 6.41 12.61
CA LYS A 420 -34.64 6.55 11.60
C LYS A 420 -33.32 5.90 12.00
N LEU A 421 -32.93 5.97 13.27
CA LEU A 421 -31.70 5.38 13.79
C LEU A 421 -31.89 3.99 14.36
N ARG A 422 -33.12 3.49 14.43
CA ARG A 422 -33.47 2.16 15.02
C ARG A 422 -32.82 1.99 16.39
N ILE A 423 -33.12 2.96 17.28
CA ILE A 423 -32.51 3.06 18.61
C ILE A 423 -32.99 1.91 19.49
N GLU A 424 -32.04 1.25 20.15
CA GLU A 424 -32.25 0.14 21.06
C GLU A 424 -31.48 0.40 22.38
N GLU A 425 -31.80 -0.40 23.41
CA GLU A 425 -31.07 -0.39 24.68
C GLU A 425 -29.58 -0.69 24.45
N GLY A 426 -28.70 0.08 25.07
CA GLY A 426 -27.26 -0.07 24.93
C GLY A 426 -26.63 0.75 23.80
N ASP A 427 -27.40 1.53 23.05
CA ASP A 427 -26.94 2.32 21.91
C ASP A 427 -26.32 3.66 22.31
N LEU A 428 -25.30 4.10 21.57
CA LEU A 428 -24.71 5.43 21.64
C LEU A 428 -25.01 6.18 20.34
N ILE A 429 -25.79 7.26 20.44
CA ILE A 429 -26.10 8.11 19.29
C ILE A 429 -25.14 9.31 19.31
N LEU A 430 -24.56 9.62 18.17
CA LEU A 430 -23.58 10.70 18.00
C LEU A 430 -24.03 11.61 16.86
N PHE A 431 -23.94 12.94 17.07
CA PHE A 431 -24.48 13.95 16.16
C PHE A 431 -23.40 14.90 15.64
N ALA A 432 -23.56 15.33 14.39
CA ALA A 432 -22.86 16.49 13.82
C ALA A 432 -23.86 17.46 13.20
N ALA A 433 -23.69 18.74 13.54
CA ALA A 433 -24.51 19.85 13.02
C ALA A 433 -23.56 20.90 12.44
N ASP A 434 -23.43 20.96 11.12
CA ASP A 434 -22.50 21.86 10.41
C ASP A 434 -22.88 21.93 8.91
N GLN A 435 -22.04 22.62 8.09
CA GLN A 435 -22.13 22.52 6.64
C GLN A 435 -22.04 21.06 6.21
N TRP A 436 -22.75 20.70 5.13
CA TRP A 436 -22.94 19.31 4.71
C TRP A 436 -21.63 18.48 4.66
N LEU A 437 -20.58 19.01 4.00
CA LEU A 437 -19.31 18.30 3.89
C LEU A 437 -18.66 18.05 5.26
N ASN A 438 -18.59 19.09 6.10
CA ASN A 438 -18.00 18.98 7.44
C ASN A 438 -18.77 17.98 8.32
N ALA A 439 -20.11 18.06 8.33
CA ALA A 439 -20.94 17.13 9.10
C ALA A 439 -20.74 15.68 8.67
N CYS A 440 -20.65 15.43 7.36
CA CYS A 440 -20.35 14.12 6.81
C CYS A 440 -18.96 13.63 7.25
N GLU A 441 -17.91 14.42 7.04
CA GLU A 441 -16.52 14.04 7.35
C GLU A 441 -16.31 13.79 8.85
N ILE A 442 -16.84 14.64 9.71
CA ILE A 442 -16.78 14.45 11.17
C ILE A 442 -17.40 13.10 11.55
N LEU A 443 -18.64 12.84 11.12
CA LEU A 443 -19.30 11.58 11.46
C LEU A 443 -18.68 10.37 10.77
N GLY A 444 -18.16 10.50 9.56
CA GLY A 444 -17.42 9.43 8.88
C GLY A 444 -16.18 9.00 9.66
N ARG A 445 -15.42 9.96 10.23
CA ARG A 445 -14.27 9.68 11.09
C ARG A 445 -14.69 9.04 12.41
N ILE A 446 -15.74 9.58 13.04
CA ILE A 446 -16.30 9.03 14.28
C ILE A 446 -16.87 7.64 14.07
N ARG A 447 -17.49 7.35 12.93
CA ARG A 447 -17.98 6.03 12.53
C ARG A 447 -16.84 4.99 12.53
N LEU A 448 -15.70 5.31 11.93
CA LEU A 448 -14.53 4.44 11.91
C LEU A 448 -13.94 4.25 13.31
N TYR A 449 -13.83 5.33 14.09
CA TYR A 449 -13.37 5.26 15.48
C TYR A 449 -14.26 4.34 16.34
N CYS A 450 -15.60 4.50 16.26
CA CYS A 450 -16.54 3.63 16.96
C CYS A 450 -16.41 2.17 16.53
N ALA A 451 -16.21 1.91 15.22
CA ALA A 451 -16.00 0.56 14.72
C ALA A 451 -14.73 -0.08 15.31
N ASP A 452 -13.64 0.68 15.45
CA ASP A 452 -12.40 0.17 16.04
C ASP A 452 -12.55 -0.12 17.53
N VAL A 453 -13.27 0.73 18.29
CA VAL A 453 -13.60 0.47 19.71
C VAL A 453 -14.46 -0.80 19.85
N LEU A 454 -15.46 -0.95 18.97
CA LEU A 454 -16.34 -2.13 18.98
C LEU A 454 -15.59 -3.41 18.60
N LYS A 455 -14.66 -3.36 17.64
CA LYS A 455 -13.76 -4.48 17.30
C LYS A 455 -12.88 -4.87 18.50
N ALA A 456 -12.22 -3.89 19.10
CA ALA A 456 -11.35 -4.10 20.26
C ALA A 456 -12.09 -4.73 21.46
N SER A 457 -13.38 -4.42 21.62
CA SER A 457 -14.24 -5.01 22.66
C SER A 457 -14.93 -6.31 22.25
N GLY A 458 -14.68 -6.84 21.05
CA GLY A 458 -15.31 -8.05 20.52
C GLY A 458 -16.79 -7.92 20.16
N LYS A 459 -17.33 -6.71 20.15
CA LYS A 459 -18.75 -6.44 19.83
C LYS A 459 -19.01 -6.26 18.33
N LEU A 460 -17.97 -6.05 17.54
CA LEU A 460 -18.02 -6.00 16.08
C LEU A 460 -17.03 -6.99 15.50
N ALA A 461 -17.55 -8.05 14.86
CA ALA A 461 -16.76 -8.99 14.09
C ALA A 461 -16.84 -8.63 12.61
N ILE A 462 -15.68 -8.41 11.98
CA ILE A 462 -15.56 -8.24 10.53
C ILE A 462 -14.72 -9.42 10.03
N ASP A 463 -15.28 -10.19 9.10
CA ASP A 463 -14.55 -11.28 8.46
C ASP A 463 -13.34 -10.72 7.68
N PRO A 464 -12.09 -11.05 8.06
CA PRO A 464 -10.90 -10.56 7.36
C PRO A 464 -10.77 -11.13 5.94
N ALA A 465 -11.45 -12.25 5.64
CA ALA A 465 -11.47 -12.84 4.31
C ALA A 465 -12.51 -12.21 3.38
N ARG A 466 -13.36 -11.34 3.90
CA ARG A 466 -14.36 -10.63 3.10
C ARG A 466 -13.74 -9.39 2.44
N PHE A 467 -13.71 -9.39 1.11
CA PHE A 467 -13.31 -8.26 0.27
C PHE A 467 -14.55 -7.63 -0.36
N ASP A 468 -14.90 -6.43 0.10
CA ASP A 468 -16.07 -5.68 -0.36
C ASP A 468 -15.63 -4.52 -1.25
N PHE A 469 -15.68 -4.75 -2.57
CA PHE A 469 -15.29 -3.78 -3.57
C PHE A 469 -16.44 -2.84 -3.93
N ARG A 470 -16.11 -1.55 -4.11
CA ARG A 470 -17.03 -0.51 -4.54
C ARG A 470 -16.36 0.41 -5.54
N TRP A 471 -17.10 0.79 -6.57
CA TRP A 471 -16.77 1.98 -7.35
C TRP A 471 -17.41 3.19 -6.67
N VAL A 472 -16.64 4.24 -6.48
CA VAL A 472 -17.17 5.57 -6.12
C VAL A 472 -17.02 6.44 -7.34
N VAL A 473 -18.13 7.06 -7.76
CA VAL A 473 -18.25 7.73 -9.07
C VAL A 473 -18.89 9.12 -8.94
N ASP A 474 -18.87 9.88 -10.01
CA ASP A 474 -19.53 11.20 -10.12
C ASP A 474 -19.07 12.18 -9.03
N PHE A 475 -17.77 12.24 -8.81
CA PHE A 475 -17.14 13.23 -7.93
C PHE A 475 -17.39 14.66 -8.45
N PRO A 476 -17.37 15.67 -7.60
CA PRO A 476 -17.27 17.06 -8.05
C PRO A 476 -16.03 17.22 -8.94
N LEU A 477 -16.19 17.80 -10.12
CA LEU A 477 -15.06 18.09 -11.01
C LEU A 477 -14.10 19.09 -10.38
N LEU A 478 -14.66 20.06 -9.66
CA LEU A 478 -14.00 21.25 -9.14
C LEU A 478 -14.32 21.46 -7.68
N SER A 479 -13.34 21.96 -6.95
CA SER A 479 -13.48 22.43 -5.57
C SER A 479 -13.02 23.88 -5.47
N TYR A 480 -13.61 24.63 -4.53
CA TYR A 480 -13.33 26.04 -4.38
C TYR A 480 -12.53 26.30 -3.10
N ASP A 481 -11.34 26.86 -3.28
CA ASP A 481 -10.50 27.31 -2.17
C ASP A 481 -10.94 28.73 -1.75
N LYS A 482 -11.50 28.85 -0.55
CA LYS A 482 -11.99 30.11 -0.01
C LYS A 482 -10.85 31.06 0.39
N GLU A 483 -9.70 30.53 0.82
CA GLU A 483 -8.55 31.32 1.26
C GLU A 483 -7.84 31.93 0.06
N LEU A 484 -7.63 31.11 -0.98
CA LEU A 484 -6.99 31.56 -2.22
C LEU A 484 -7.98 32.15 -3.23
N ASN A 485 -9.29 32.13 -2.92
CA ASN A 485 -10.36 32.67 -3.77
C ASN A 485 -10.31 32.13 -5.20
N ARG A 486 -10.10 30.82 -5.37
CA ARG A 486 -9.94 30.19 -6.69
C ARG A 486 -10.51 28.77 -6.74
N TRP A 487 -10.84 28.36 -7.96
CA TRP A 487 -11.19 26.97 -8.25
C TRP A 487 -9.92 26.12 -8.43
N TYR A 488 -9.99 24.86 -8.04
CA TYR A 488 -8.98 23.84 -8.34
C TYR A 488 -9.68 22.53 -8.72
N SER A 489 -8.99 21.67 -9.48
CA SER A 489 -9.52 20.36 -9.84
C SER A 489 -9.55 19.44 -8.63
N SER A 490 -10.69 18.81 -8.39
CA SER A 490 -10.84 17.86 -7.26
C SER A 490 -9.98 16.62 -7.41
N HIS A 491 -9.68 16.21 -8.64
CA HIS A 491 -8.82 15.07 -8.96
C HIS A 491 -7.67 15.51 -9.89
N HIS A 492 -7.98 15.71 -11.17
CA HIS A 492 -6.97 15.99 -12.20
C HIS A 492 -7.53 16.96 -13.24
N PRO A 493 -6.78 17.98 -13.71
CA PRO A 493 -7.29 19.00 -14.63
C PRO A 493 -7.61 18.48 -16.03
N PHE A 494 -7.27 17.23 -16.36
CA PHE A 494 -7.64 16.55 -17.61
C PHE A 494 -8.89 15.69 -17.47
N THR A 495 -9.54 15.65 -16.33
CA THR A 495 -10.80 14.91 -16.11
C THR A 495 -11.93 15.54 -16.89
N ALA A 496 -12.63 14.74 -17.70
CA ALA A 496 -13.78 15.22 -18.45
C ALA A 496 -14.98 15.49 -17.51
N PRO A 497 -15.71 16.58 -17.71
CA PRO A 497 -17.01 16.77 -17.10
C PRO A 497 -17.99 15.71 -17.63
N VAL A 498 -19.03 15.41 -16.87
CA VAL A 498 -20.20 14.69 -17.38
C VAL A 498 -20.84 15.53 -18.48
N ALA A 499 -21.26 14.92 -19.59
CA ALA A 499 -21.67 15.65 -20.80
C ALA A 499 -22.79 16.66 -20.54
N GLU A 500 -23.77 16.30 -19.72
CA GLU A 500 -24.90 17.17 -19.35
C GLU A 500 -24.48 18.40 -18.55
N ASP A 501 -23.35 18.30 -17.83
CA ASP A 501 -22.86 19.35 -16.94
C ASP A 501 -21.89 20.34 -17.63
N VAL A 502 -21.47 20.09 -18.89
CA VAL A 502 -20.55 20.98 -19.64
C VAL A 502 -21.03 22.43 -19.65
N PRO A 503 -22.31 22.76 -19.86
CA PRO A 503 -22.80 24.14 -19.83
C PRO A 503 -22.61 24.81 -18.44
N LEU A 504 -22.58 24.01 -17.36
CA LEU A 504 -22.41 24.52 -15.99
C LEU A 504 -20.98 24.98 -15.69
N LEU A 505 -19.99 24.60 -16.49
CA LEU A 505 -18.61 25.03 -16.31
C LEU A 505 -18.48 26.56 -16.19
N LYS A 506 -19.30 27.30 -16.97
CA LYS A 506 -19.28 28.78 -16.99
C LYS A 506 -20.30 29.42 -16.07
N THR A 507 -21.37 28.71 -15.68
CA THR A 507 -22.49 29.30 -14.94
C THR A 507 -22.54 28.88 -13.47
N ASP A 508 -22.22 27.63 -13.16
CA ASP A 508 -22.19 27.08 -11.79
C ASP A 508 -21.15 25.95 -11.67
N PRO A 509 -19.83 26.27 -11.69
CA PRO A 509 -18.76 25.27 -11.65
C PRO A 509 -18.85 24.30 -10.46
N LYS A 510 -19.46 24.74 -9.35
CA LYS A 510 -19.63 23.92 -8.14
C LYS A 510 -20.49 22.67 -8.37
N LYS A 511 -21.42 22.72 -9.33
CA LYS A 511 -22.33 21.61 -9.62
C LYS A 511 -21.83 20.66 -10.70
N VAL A 512 -20.72 20.96 -11.34
CA VAL A 512 -20.17 20.12 -12.40
C VAL A 512 -19.63 18.83 -11.83
N ARG A 513 -20.18 17.70 -12.28
CA ARG A 513 -19.68 16.37 -11.96
C ARG A 513 -18.55 15.99 -12.94
N GLY A 514 -17.50 15.39 -12.40
CA GLY A 514 -16.43 14.80 -13.20
C GLY A 514 -16.71 13.36 -13.56
N GLN A 515 -16.25 12.91 -14.71
CA GLN A 515 -16.21 11.49 -15.07
C GLN A 515 -15.06 10.79 -14.36
N HIS A 516 -14.88 11.12 -13.09
CA HIS A 516 -13.92 10.56 -12.16
C HIS A 516 -14.52 9.34 -11.47
N TYR A 517 -13.68 8.36 -11.17
CA TYR A 517 -14.03 7.13 -10.49
C TYR A 517 -12.86 6.60 -9.68
N ASP A 518 -13.16 6.12 -8.46
CA ASP A 518 -12.23 5.44 -7.58
C ASP A 518 -12.70 4.02 -7.31
N ILE A 519 -11.78 3.08 -7.28
CA ILE A 519 -12.01 1.72 -6.79
C ILE A 519 -11.60 1.61 -5.34
N VAL A 520 -12.54 1.22 -4.50
CA VAL A 520 -12.38 1.10 -3.05
C VAL A 520 -12.58 -0.36 -2.64
N VAL A 521 -11.74 -0.86 -1.73
CA VAL A 521 -11.92 -2.16 -1.09
C VAL A 521 -11.71 -2.03 0.41
N ASN A 522 -12.72 -2.45 1.19
CA ASN A 522 -12.64 -2.49 2.65
C ASN A 522 -12.23 -1.14 3.30
N GLY A 523 -12.69 -0.03 2.78
CA GLY A 523 -12.35 1.30 3.29
C GLY A 523 -11.01 1.86 2.81
N VAL A 524 -10.36 1.19 1.87
CA VAL A 524 -9.09 1.61 1.28
C VAL A 524 -9.30 1.91 -0.20
N GLU A 525 -8.95 3.12 -0.63
CA GLU A 525 -8.86 3.48 -2.04
C GLU A 525 -7.69 2.72 -2.67
N LEU A 526 -8.00 1.82 -3.59
CA LEU A 526 -7.01 1.03 -4.30
C LEU A 526 -6.41 1.80 -5.47
N GLY A 527 -7.20 2.64 -6.10
CA GLY A 527 -6.79 3.50 -7.19
C GLY A 527 -7.92 4.33 -7.75
N GLY A 528 -7.57 5.29 -8.59
CA GLY A 528 -8.51 6.20 -9.21
C GLY A 528 -8.15 6.56 -10.64
N GLY A 529 -9.13 7.07 -11.36
CA GLY A 529 -8.99 7.47 -12.74
C GLY A 529 -10.17 8.28 -13.27
N SER A 530 -10.15 8.57 -14.55
CA SER A 530 -11.24 9.29 -15.19
C SER A 530 -11.29 9.04 -16.71
N ILE A 531 -12.41 9.37 -17.33
CA ILE A 531 -12.42 9.70 -18.74
C ILE A 531 -11.77 11.08 -18.91
N ARG A 532 -10.95 11.25 -19.96
CA ARG A 532 -10.15 12.46 -20.17
C ARG A 532 -10.85 13.44 -21.10
N ILE A 533 -10.55 14.72 -20.91
CA ILE A 533 -10.92 15.72 -21.91
C ILE A 533 -10.02 15.50 -23.12
N HIS A 534 -10.62 15.22 -24.26
CA HIS A 534 -9.94 15.09 -25.56
C HIS A 534 -10.27 16.24 -26.50
N GLN A 535 -11.27 17.05 -26.16
CA GLN A 535 -11.73 18.20 -26.95
C GLN A 535 -10.96 19.47 -26.53
N PRO A 536 -10.19 20.11 -27.45
CA PRO A 536 -9.38 21.27 -27.11
C PRO A 536 -10.16 22.45 -26.52
N ASP A 537 -11.37 22.69 -26.98
CA ASP A 537 -12.20 23.82 -26.52
C ASP A 537 -12.67 23.62 -25.07
N VAL A 538 -13.07 22.39 -24.71
CA VAL A 538 -13.44 22.04 -23.33
C VAL A 538 -12.22 22.14 -22.42
N GLN A 539 -11.06 21.65 -22.87
CA GLN A 539 -9.82 21.72 -22.11
C GLN A 539 -9.39 23.17 -21.86
N LYS A 540 -9.49 24.02 -22.87
CA LYS A 540 -9.20 25.44 -22.75
C LYS A 540 -10.13 26.11 -21.74
N THR A 541 -11.44 25.84 -21.83
CA THR A 541 -12.42 26.39 -20.87
C THR A 541 -12.07 25.99 -19.43
N VAL A 542 -11.76 24.71 -19.18
CA VAL A 542 -11.37 24.25 -17.83
C VAL A 542 -10.11 24.94 -17.35
N PHE A 543 -9.06 25.02 -18.16
CA PHE A 543 -7.78 25.60 -17.74
C PHE A 543 -7.82 27.10 -17.55
N GLU A 544 -8.25 27.82 -18.60
CA GLU A 544 -8.11 29.27 -18.65
C GLU A 544 -9.28 29.98 -17.98
N GLU A 545 -10.52 29.55 -18.26
CA GLU A 545 -11.71 30.28 -17.79
C GLU A 545 -12.13 29.87 -16.38
N VAL A 546 -12.01 28.57 -16.01
CA VAL A 546 -12.46 28.08 -14.72
C VAL A 546 -11.33 28.02 -13.69
N LEU A 547 -10.21 27.37 -14.01
CA LEU A 547 -9.07 27.28 -13.10
C LEU A 547 -8.21 28.55 -13.08
N GLY A 548 -8.38 29.44 -14.05
CA GLY A 548 -7.64 30.69 -14.13
C GLY A 548 -6.15 30.53 -14.38
N ILE A 549 -5.73 29.42 -15.02
CA ILE A 549 -4.32 29.18 -15.34
C ILE A 549 -3.94 30.05 -16.54
N PRO A 550 -2.94 30.92 -16.43
CA PRO A 550 -2.53 31.76 -17.53
C PRO A 550 -2.10 30.94 -18.76
N PRO A 551 -2.40 31.39 -20.01
CA PRO A 551 -2.04 30.67 -21.22
C PRO A 551 -0.56 30.31 -21.34
N GLU A 552 0.34 31.22 -20.90
CA GLU A 552 1.80 30.98 -20.89
C GLU A 552 2.17 29.84 -19.92
N GLU A 553 1.53 29.77 -18.77
CA GLU A 553 1.74 28.71 -17.79
C GLU A 553 1.17 27.38 -18.30
N THR A 554 -0.01 27.41 -18.91
CA THR A 554 -0.63 26.24 -19.58
C THR A 554 0.31 25.69 -20.66
N LYS A 555 0.88 26.58 -21.49
CA LYS A 555 1.85 26.21 -22.53
C LYS A 555 3.14 25.63 -21.95
N LEU A 556 3.66 26.23 -20.89
CA LEU A 556 4.88 25.76 -20.24
C LEU A 556 4.71 24.35 -19.65
N ARG A 557 3.61 24.11 -18.95
CA ARG A 557 3.36 22.84 -18.23
C ARG A 557 2.86 21.72 -19.15
N PHE A 558 1.90 22.02 -20.03
CA PHE A 558 1.12 21.06 -20.78
C PHE A 558 1.19 21.26 -22.30
N GLY A 559 1.94 22.26 -22.80
CA GLY A 559 1.90 22.67 -24.19
C GLY A 559 2.15 21.56 -25.20
N TYR A 560 3.13 20.68 -24.93
CA TYR A 560 3.44 19.56 -25.82
C TYR A 560 2.30 18.52 -25.91
N MET A 561 1.57 18.29 -24.83
CA MET A 561 0.41 17.38 -24.82
C MET A 561 -0.78 18.04 -25.52
N LEU A 562 -1.05 19.33 -25.24
CA LEU A 562 -2.11 20.07 -25.92
C LEU A 562 -1.83 20.24 -27.41
N GLU A 563 -0.55 20.38 -27.79
CA GLU A 563 -0.16 20.36 -29.21
C GLU A 563 -0.43 18.99 -29.83
N ALA A 564 -0.09 17.89 -29.16
CA ALA A 564 -0.38 16.55 -29.65
C ALA A 564 -1.90 16.33 -29.86
N PHE A 565 -2.75 16.86 -28.99
CA PHE A 565 -4.21 16.74 -29.12
C PHE A 565 -4.78 17.40 -30.39
N ARG A 566 -4.10 18.41 -30.92
CA ARG A 566 -4.49 19.05 -32.19
C ARG A 566 -4.35 18.12 -33.40
N TYR A 567 -3.58 17.04 -33.27
CA TYR A 567 -3.38 16.05 -34.34
C TYR A 567 -4.29 14.83 -34.22
N GLY A 568 -5.40 14.93 -33.48
CA GLY A 568 -6.43 13.92 -33.43
C GLY A 568 -6.36 13.03 -32.19
N ALA A 569 -6.57 13.60 -31.01
CA ALA A 569 -6.73 12.83 -29.78
C ALA A 569 -8.05 12.04 -29.81
N PRO A 570 -8.03 10.71 -29.63
CA PRO A 570 -9.26 9.94 -29.51
C PRO A 570 -9.92 10.20 -28.14
N PRO A 571 -11.22 9.93 -27.98
CA PRO A 571 -11.82 9.76 -26.66
C PRO A 571 -11.05 8.68 -25.91
N HIS A 572 -10.60 8.96 -24.68
CA HIS A 572 -9.79 8.02 -23.90
C HIS A 572 -10.03 8.18 -22.40
N GLY A 573 -9.64 7.17 -21.66
CA GLY A 573 -9.71 7.14 -20.20
C GLY A 573 -8.80 6.07 -19.62
N GLY A 574 -8.55 6.17 -18.34
CA GLY A 574 -7.65 5.24 -17.67
C GLY A 574 -7.70 5.33 -16.17
N ILE A 575 -6.93 4.47 -15.52
CA ILE A 575 -6.84 4.34 -14.08
C ILE A 575 -5.41 4.06 -13.66
N ALA A 576 -5.06 4.45 -12.43
CA ALA A 576 -3.83 4.05 -11.78
C ALA A 576 -4.16 3.35 -10.44
N LEU A 577 -3.74 2.11 -10.29
CA LEU A 577 -3.92 1.33 -9.06
C LEU A 577 -2.61 1.29 -8.28
N GLY A 578 -2.67 1.57 -6.97
CA GLY A 578 -1.51 1.46 -6.09
C GLY A 578 -1.06 0.01 -5.92
N PHE A 579 -0.02 -0.41 -6.66
CA PHE A 579 0.46 -1.79 -6.65
C PHE A 579 0.97 -2.23 -5.27
N ASP A 580 1.62 -1.34 -4.54
CA ASP A 580 2.10 -1.62 -3.19
C ASP A 580 0.93 -1.78 -2.21
N ARG A 581 -0.09 -0.93 -2.31
CA ARG A 581 -1.31 -0.99 -1.51
C ARG A 581 -2.12 -2.25 -1.81
N LEU A 582 -2.26 -2.62 -3.09
CA LEU A 582 -2.87 -3.88 -3.52
C LEU A 582 -2.20 -5.08 -2.86
N ASN A 583 -0.86 -5.13 -2.90
CA ASN A 583 -0.11 -6.21 -2.29
C ASN A 583 -0.21 -6.22 -0.76
N ALA A 584 -0.26 -5.06 -0.09
CA ALA A 584 -0.46 -4.98 1.35
C ALA A 584 -1.82 -5.58 1.76
N ILE A 585 -2.88 -5.27 1.01
CA ILE A 585 -4.22 -5.84 1.23
C ILE A 585 -4.20 -7.36 1.05
N LEU A 586 -3.61 -7.87 -0.02
CA LEU A 586 -3.51 -9.30 -0.30
C LEU A 586 -2.66 -10.06 0.72
N CYS A 587 -1.63 -9.42 1.26
CA CYS A 587 -0.77 -9.98 2.30
C CYS A 587 -1.37 -9.87 3.70
N GLY A 588 -2.43 -9.06 3.90
CA GLY A 588 -3.03 -8.78 5.21
C GLY A 588 -2.11 -7.97 6.12
N THR A 589 -1.26 -7.10 5.57
CA THR A 589 -0.33 -6.26 6.35
C THR A 589 -0.80 -4.81 6.42
N PRO A 590 -0.61 -4.14 7.57
CA PRO A 590 -1.05 -2.77 7.75
C PRO A 590 -0.16 -1.73 7.06
N SER A 591 1.03 -2.12 6.59
CA SER A 591 2.01 -1.20 6.00
C SER A 591 2.50 -1.69 4.63
N ILE A 592 2.57 -0.77 3.65
CA ILE A 592 3.19 -1.07 2.35
C ILE A 592 4.69 -1.35 2.46
N ARG A 593 5.36 -0.95 3.55
CA ARG A 593 6.77 -1.28 3.80
C ARG A 593 7.02 -2.78 3.94
N ASP A 594 6.01 -3.55 4.30
CA ASP A 594 6.12 -5.01 4.43
C ASP A 594 6.01 -5.75 3.08
N VAL A 595 5.62 -5.06 2.02
CA VAL A 595 5.51 -5.62 0.66
C VAL A 595 6.49 -4.98 -0.35
N ILE A 596 7.27 -4.00 0.10
CA ILE A 596 8.37 -3.38 -0.66
C ILE A 596 9.69 -3.95 -0.15
N ALA A 597 10.56 -4.42 -1.06
CA ALA A 597 11.82 -5.05 -0.66
C ALA A 597 12.71 -4.08 0.16
N PHE A 598 12.90 -2.86 -0.32
CA PHE A 598 13.76 -1.84 0.30
C PHE A 598 12.98 -0.51 0.45
N PRO A 599 12.08 -0.42 1.44
CA PRO A 599 11.31 0.81 1.68
C PRO A 599 12.15 1.83 2.45
N LYS A 600 11.74 3.10 2.38
CA LYS A 600 12.25 4.15 3.25
C LYS A 600 11.54 4.15 4.62
N THR A 601 12.21 4.66 5.65
CA THR A 601 11.62 4.91 6.98
C THR A 601 10.51 5.96 6.91
N ALA A 602 9.79 6.16 8.01
CA ALA A 602 8.83 7.26 8.14
C ALA A 602 9.45 8.66 7.97
N LYS A 603 10.78 8.78 8.09
CA LYS A 603 11.54 10.02 7.85
C LYS A 603 12.11 10.12 6.43
N GLY A 604 11.79 9.17 5.54
CA GLY A 604 12.28 9.13 4.16
C GLY A 604 13.72 8.66 4.00
N ALA A 605 14.33 8.07 5.05
CA ALA A 605 15.69 7.57 5.01
C ALA A 605 15.75 6.07 4.69
N ASP A 606 16.82 5.64 4.03
CA ASP A 606 17.21 4.24 3.87
C ASP A 606 18.35 3.93 4.84
N LEU A 607 18.05 3.18 5.91
CA LEU A 607 19.01 2.89 6.96
C LEU A 607 20.03 1.81 6.57
N MET A 608 19.77 1.04 5.51
CA MET A 608 20.70 0.02 5.03
C MET A 608 21.81 0.63 4.16
N THR A 609 21.49 1.67 3.40
CA THR A 609 22.42 2.33 2.48
C THR A 609 22.86 3.71 2.95
N ASP A 610 22.38 4.15 4.11
CA ASP A 610 22.58 5.52 4.65
C ASP A 610 22.09 6.64 3.71
N ALA A 611 21.11 6.36 2.84
CA ALA A 611 20.57 7.38 1.95
C ALA A 611 19.46 8.21 2.63
N PRO A 612 19.40 9.54 2.36
CA PRO A 612 20.27 10.33 1.48
C PRO A 612 21.63 10.67 2.12
N THR A 613 22.68 10.73 1.30
CA THR A 613 24.03 11.09 1.73
C THR A 613 24.41 12.48 1.21
N PRO A 614 25.33 13.20 1.89
CA PRO A 614 25.86 14.47 1.40
C PRO A 614 26.56 14.31 0.05
N ALA A 615 26.31 15.22 -0.87
CA ALA A 615 27.07 15.29 -2.11
C ALA A 615 28.50 15.81 -1.85
N THR A 616 29.48 15.23 -2.55
CA THR A 616 30.86 15.70 -2.47
C THR A 616 31.03 17.07 -3.14
N ALA A 617 32.04 17.86 -2.72
CA ALA A 617 32.36 19.13 -3.31
C ALA A 617 32.64 19.05 -4.83
N ARG A 618 33.17 17.92 -5.31
CA ARG A 618 33.37 17.66 -6.75
C ARG A 618 32.03 17.49 -7.47
N GLN A 619 31.12 16.67 -6.94
CA GLN A 619 29.79 16.48 -7.52
C GLN A 619 29.02 17.79 -7.61
N LEU A 620 29.04 18.60 -6.54
CA LEU A 620 28.37 19.91 -6.54
C LEU A 620 28.96 20.85 -7.61
N ARG A 621 30.31 20.93 -7.73
CA ARG A 621 30.95 21.71 -8.80
C ARG A 621 30.58 21.20 -10.20
N ASP A 622 30.62 19.89 -10.40
CA ASP A 622 30.28 19.27 -11.71
C ASP A 622 28.81 19.52 -12.10
N LEU A 623 27.94 19.75 -11.12
CA LEU A 623 26.52 20.08 -11.30
C LEU A 623 26.25 21.60 -11.26
N HIS A 624 27.26 22.43 -11.07
CA HIS A 624 27.12 23.88 -10.90
C HIS A 624 26.17 24.29 -9.77
N LEU A 625 26.20 23.54 -8.65
CA LEU A 625 25.35 23.74 -7.48
C LEU A 625 26.15 24.21 -6.27
N GLU A 626 25.50 25.02 -5.43
CA GLU A 626 26.00 25.45 -4.13
C GLU A 626 24.95 25.16 -3.06
N VAL A 627 25.36 24.50 -1.98
CA VAL A 627 24.50 24.25 -0.83
C VAL A 627 24.62 25.42 0.15
N LYS A 628 23.56 26.20 0.28
CA LYS A 628 23.44 27.21 1.34
C LYS A 628 23.02 26.54 2.62
N ALA A 629 23.75 26.79 3.72
CA ALA A 629 23.36 26.32 5.04
C ALA A 629 21.94 26.83 5.36
N ALA A 630 21.07 25.95 5.86
CA ALA A 630 19.77 26.36 6.36
C ALA A 630 20.00 27.43 7.45
N ARG A 631 19.33 28.58 7.35
CA ARG A 631 19.26 29.53 8.46
C ARG A 631 18.58 28.78 9.61
N LYS A 632 19.27 28.66 10.75
CA LYS A 632 18.60 28.25 11.98
C LYS A 632 17.61 29.37 12.32
N GLU A 633 16.33 29.12 12.08
CA GLU A 633 15.25 29.93 12.61
C GLU A 633 15.10 29.72 14.12
#